data_81dc3e653a927e594bc6124a46650ca5
#
_entry.id   81dc3e653a927e594bc6124a46650ca5
#
_cell.length_a   1.000
_cell.length_b   1.000
_cell.length_c   1.000
_cell.angle_alpha   90.00
_cell.angle_beta   90.00
_cell.angle_gamma   90.00
#
_symmetry.space_group_name_H-M   'P 1'
#
loop_
_entity.id
_entity.type
_entity.pdbx_description
1 polymer ?
#
loop_
_entity_poly.entity_id
_entity_poly.type
_entity_poly.pdbx_seq_one_letter_code
_entity_poly.pdbx_strand_id
1 'polypeptide(L)'
;MKIALVTDAWQPQVNGVVTTLVELVKELTLAGHSVRVIEPGQFPTRPCPGYAGIDLAISPKRLLTEKLDAFEPDAIHLATEGPLGWAGRAYCLKRKLAFTTAFHTKFPEIVNAAVKVPVSWGYALFRHFHRPSSGVMVPTHSVLRMLEARGFRNLRAWTHGVDTSLFEFQPQPQACAGMESLARPIALFVGRVSYEKNIEAFLNMDFPGSKVVCGVGPVEAQLKRRHPQVRWLGLLPRTELAKVYAAADLFVFPSHADTFGLVMVEAMATGTPVAAYPVDGPLEVLGRRDAQGRSLGGAMHEDLQQACFSAISVSRHEARARALDFSWPHATALFTSFLVPARQHSLLDATQAAAVSSASSTS
;
A
#
# COMPACT_ATOMS: atom_id res chain seq x y z
N MET A 1 -7.76 -17.01 14.54
CA MET A 1 -7.60 -15.85 15.47
C MET A 1 -8.64 -14.79 15.16
N LYS A 2 -9.09 -14.05 16.19
CA LYS A 2 -9.85 -12.81 16.04
C LYS A 2 -8.88 -11.65 15.91
N ILE A 3 -8.84 -10.99 14.76
CA ILE A 3 -7.93 -9.89 14.47
C ILE A 3 -8.71 -8.60 14.37
N ALA A 4 -8.42 -7.61 15.23
CA ALA A 4 -8.94 -6.25 15.08
C ALA A 4 -7.98 -5.41 14.24
N LEU A 5 -8.43 -4.95 13.08
CA LEU A 5 -7.71 -4.04 12.20
C LEU A 5 -8.33 -2.66 12.31
N VAL A 6 -7.58 -1.70 12.88
CA VAL A 6 -8.03 -0.31 13.06
C VAL A 6 -7.36 0.57 12.02
N THR A 7 -8.14 1.29 11.22
CA THR A 7 -7.63 2.09 10.12
C THR A 7 -8.45 3.36 9.90
N ASP A 8 -7.79 4.44 9.49
CA ASP A 8 -8.43 5.68 9.00
C ASP A 8 -8.57 5.67 7.46
N ALA A 9 -7.99 4.66 6.79
CA ALA A 9 -8.05 4.48 5.34
C ALA A 9 -8.88 3.24 5.00
N TRP A 10 -10.09 3.46 4.49
CA TRP A 10 -11.01 2.39 4.08
C TRP A 10 -11.91 2.86 2.93
N GLN A 11 -12.64 1.91 2.33
CA GLN A 11 -13.64 2.24 1.30
C GLN A 11 -14.64 3.29 1.82
N PRO A 12 -15.09 4.24 0.97
CA PRO A 12 -14.95 4.30 -0.50
C PRO A 12 -13.67 5.00 -1.00
N GLN A 13 -12.68 5.30 -0.14
CA GLN A 13 -11.43 5.91 -0.57
C GLN A 13 -10.69 5.02 -1.59
N VAL A 14 -10.09 5.63 -2.62
CA VAL A 14 -9.30 4.93 -3.64
C VAL A 14 -7.84 5.34 -3.51
N ASN A 15 -7.05 4.48 -2.87
CA ASN A 15 -5.60 4.65 -2.71
C ASN A 15 -4.93 3.31 -2.38
N GLY A 16 -3.58 3.27 -2.46
CA GLY A 16 -2.81 2.05 -2.25
C GLY A 16 -2.97 1.44 -0.85
N VAL A 17 -3.19 2.24 0.20
CA VAL A 17 -3.39 1.74 1.57
C VAL A 17 -4.71 0.97 1.66
N VAL A 18 -5.78 1.54 1.13
CA VAL A 18 -7.11 0.88 1.08
C VAL A 18 -7.03 -0.42 0.30
N THR A 19 -6.39 -0.41 -0.88
CA THR A 19 -6.20 -1.62 -1.68
C THR A 19 -5.45 -2.70 -0.89
N THR A 20 -4.36 -2.33 -0.24
CA THR A 20 -3.56 -3.25 0.60
C THR A 20 -4.40 -3.86 1.72
N LEU A 21 -5.14 -3.03 2.46
CA LEU A 21 -5.92 -3.49 3.61
C LEU A 21 -7.12 -4.35 3.20
N VAL A 22 -7.79 -4.03 2.10
CA VAL A 22 -8.90 -4.82 1.57
C VAL A 22 -8.44 -6.20 1.14
N GLU A 23 -7.35 -6.28 0.37
CA GLU A 23 -6.78 -7.58 -0.04
C GLU A 23 -6.25 -8.38 1.16
N LEU A 24 -5.58 -7.72 2.11
CA LEU A 24 -5.14 -8.37 3.34
C LEU A 24 -6.31 -8.98 4.13
N VAL A 25 -7.41 -8.25 4.29
CA VAL A 25 -8.60 -8.74 5.01
C VAL A 25 -9.23 -9.93 4.27
N LYS A 26 -9.30 -9.88 2.94
CA LYS A 26 -9.76 -10.98 2.10
C LYS A 26 -8.91 -12.24 2.34
N GLU A 27 -7.60 -12.12 2.25
CA GLU A 27 -6.66 -13.24 2.43
C GLU A 27 -6.65 -13.80 3.87
N LEU A 28 -6.70 -12.91 4.88
CA LEU A 28 -6.82 -13.34 6.28
C LEU A 28 -8.10 -14.13 6.51
N THR A 29 -9.20 -13.71 5.88
CA THR A 29 -10.49 -14.43 5.98
C THR A 29 -10.42 -15.78 5.29
N LEU A 30 -9.80 -15.86 4.11
CA LEU A 30 -9.55 -17.13 3.40
C LEU A 30 -8.65 -18.07 4.21
N ALA A 31 -7.70 -17.52 4.97
CA ALA A 31 -6.84 -18.27 5.89
C ALA A 31 -7.55 -18.69 7.20
N GLY A 32 -8.87 -18.45 7.34
CA GLY A 32 -9.67 -18.86 8.48
C GLY A 32 -9.58 -17.95 9.71
N HIS A 33 -9.11 -16.71 9.55
CA HIS A 33 -9.13 -15.73 10.61
C HIS A 33 -10.46 -14.95 10.64
N SER A 34 -10.94 -14.58 11.84
CA SER A 34 -12.07 -13.67 12.03
C SER A 34 -11.54 -12.24 12.10
N VAL A 35 -11.73 -11.44 11.05
CA VAL A 35 -11.22 -10.07 10.99
C VAL A 35 -12.34 -9.06 11.24
N ARG A 36 -12.13 -8.17 12.20
CA ARG A 36 -12.99 -7.00 12.43
C ARG A 36 -12.24 -5.75 12.02
N VAL A 37 -12.69 -5.12 10.93
CA VAL A 37 -12.21 -3.80 10.52
C VAL A 37 -12.98 -2.73 11.29
N ILE A 38 -12.23 -1.79 11.91
CA ILE A 38 -12.76 -0.59 12.57
C ILE A 38 -12.27 0.59 11.75
N GLU A 39 -13.18 1.28 11.06
CA GLU A 39 -12.90 2.24 10.01
C GLU A 39 -13.85 3.47 10.09
N PRO A 40 -13.55 4.60 9.41
CA PRO A 40 -14.24 5.88 9.59
C PRO A 40 -15.74 5.85 9.37
N GLY A 41 -16.25 5.06 8.41
CA GLY A 41 -17.69 4.99 8.11
C GLY A 41 -18.57 4.47 9.24
N GLN A 42 -17.93 3.92 10.29
CA GLN A 42 -18.63 3.46 11.50
C GLN A 42 -18.73 4.54 12.59
N PHE A 43 -18.27 5.76 12.30
CA PHE A 43 -18.19 6.88 13.25
C PHE A 43 -18.76 8.16 12.64
N PRO A 44 -19.12 9.15 13.46
CA PRO A 44 -19.26 10.52 12.97
C PRO A 44 -17.94 10.98 12.35
N THR A 45 -17.98 11.57 11.15
CA THR A 45 -16.79 12.00 10.44
C THR A 45 -16.83 13.48 10.05
N ARG A 46 -15.66 13.99 9.68
CA ARG A 46 -15.50 15.26 8.98
C ARG A 46 -14.49 15.10 7.83
N PRO A 47 -14.63 15.85 6.74
CA PRO A 47 -13.64 15.83 5.66
C PRO A 47 -12.24 16.20 6.15
N CYS A 48 -11.22 15.53 5.64
CA CYS A 48 -9.84 15.87 5.91
C CYS A 48 -9.47 17.18 5.18
N PRO A 49 -8.98 18.21 5.88
CA PRO A 49 -8.56 19.45 5.23
C PRO A 49 -7.49 19.19 4.16
N GLY A 50 -7.69 19.71 2.95
CA GLY A 50 -6.76 19.56 1.84
C GLY A 50 -6.77 18.21 1.12
N TYR A 51 -7.56 17.24 1.59
CA TYR A 51 -7.66 15.91 0.99
C TYR A 51 -9.12 15.52 0.76
N ALA A 52 -9.64 15.83 -0.43
CA ALA A 52 -10.98 15.41 -0.84
C ALA A 52 -11.10 13.87 -0.85
N GLY A 53 -12.24 13.37 -0.34
CA GLY A 53 -12.54 11.94 -0.28
C GLY A 53 -11.88 11.19 0.87
N ILE A 54 -11.22 11.88 1.81
CA ILE A 54 -10.75 11.30 3.07
C ILE A 54 -11.57 11.89 4.21
N ASP A 55 -12.29 11.02 4.94
CA ASP A 55 -13.06 11.39 6.11
C ASP A 55 -12.35 10.94 7.39
N LEU A 56 -12.26 11.84 8.36
CA LEU A 56 -11.63 11.60 9.65
C LEU A 56 -12.69 11.41 10.74
N ALA A 57 -12.58 10.35 11.53
CA ALA A 57 -13.47 10.08 12.64
C ALA A 57 -13.37 11.16 13.74
N ILE A 58 -14.52 11.63 14.22
CA ILE A 58 -14.63 12.62 15.31
C ILE A 58 -14.82 11.90 16.62
N SER A 59 -13.98 12.21 17.62
CA SER A 59 -14.09 11.70 19.01
C SER A 59 -14.26 10.17 19.10
N PRO A 60 -13.47 9.36 18.38
CA PRO A 60 -13.74 7.93 18.20
C PRO A 60 -13.55 7.07 19.45
N LYS A 61 -12.93 7.59 20.52
CA LYS A 61 -12.44 6.80 21.67
C LYS A 61 -13.52 5.93 22.32
N ARG A 62 -14.73 6.45 22.57
CA ARG A 62 -15.79 5.71 23.25
C ARG A 62 -16.29 4.55 22.39
N LEU A 63 -16.72 4.85 21.19
CA LEU A 63 -17.29 3.85 20.28
C LEU A 63 -16.25 2.81 19.85
N LEU A 64 -15.00 3.21 19.62
CA LEU A 64 -13.90 2.29 19.34
C LEU A 64 -13.68 1.33 20.53
N THR A 65 -13.70 1.84 21.77
CA THR A 65 -13.60 1.02 22.98
C THR A 65 -14.71 -0.02 23.03
N GLU A 66 -15.98 0.41 22.84
CA GLU A 66 -17.14 -0.49 22.83
C GLU A 66 -17.00 -1.60 21.75
N LYS A 67 -16.53 -1.24 20.54
CA LYS A 67 -16.32 -2.20 19.45
C LYS A 67 -15.21 -3.21 19.74
N LEU A 68 -14.10 -2.77 20.31
CA LEU A 68 -12.97 -3.66 20.66
C LEU A 68 -13.33 -4.57 21.84
N ASP A 69 -14.02 -4.03 22.86
CA ASP A 69 -14.47 -4.81 24.02
C ASP A 69 -15.49 -5.89 23.61
N ALA A 70 -16.43 -5.55 22.71
CA ALA A 70 -17.42 -6.51 22.20
C ALA A 70 -16.82 -7.57 21.26
N PHE A 71 -15.72 -7.26 20.56
CA PHE A 71 -15.08 -8.20 19.65
C PHE A 71 -14.10 -9.14 20.37
N GLU A 72 -13.46 -8.68 21.45
CA GLU A 72 -12.45 -9.43 22.21
C GLU A 72 -11.35 -10.00 21.30
N PRO A 73 -10.54 -9.15 20.63
CA PRO A 73 -9.55 -9.59 19.67
C PRO A 73 -8.40 -10.36 20.31
N ASP A 74 -7.94 -11.40 19.64
CA ASP A 74 -6.68 -12.10 19.96
C ASP A 74 -5.46 -11.27 19.60
N ALA A 75 -5.55 -10.49 18.50
CA ALA A 75 -4.50 -9.57 18.04
C ALA A 75 -5.10 -8.24 17.57
N ILE A 76 -4.35 -7.14 17.81
CA ILE A 76 -4.75 -5.78 17.42
C ILE A 76 -3.68 -5.19 16.51
N HIS A 77 -4.09 -4.73 15.33
CA HIS A 77 -3.25 -4.03 14.38
C HIS A 77 -3.79 -2.64 14.10
N LEU A 78 -2.97 -1.61 14.32
CA LEU A 78 -3.28 -0.22 14.02
C LEU A 78 -2.59 0.15 12.70
N ALA A 79 -3.36 0.15 11.61
CA ALA A 79 -2.81 0.27 10.26
C ALA A 79 -2.46 1.71 9.85
N THR A 80 -3.00 2.71 10.55
CA THR A 80 -2.78 4.13 10.20
C THR A 80 -2.60 5.00 11.44
N GLU A 81 -1.99 6.18 11.25
CA GLU A 81 -1.65 7.14 12.32
C GLU A 81 -2.70 8.25 12.47
N GLY A 82 -3.90 8.05 11.95
CA GLY A 82 -5.02 9.01 12.06
C GLY A 82 -5.80 8.91 13.38
N PRO A 83 -6.94 9.61 13.51
CA PRO A 83 -7.74 9.65 14.74
C PRO A 83 -8.12 8.29 15.30
N LEU A 84 -8.47 7.31 14.44
CA LEU A 84 -8.77 5.93 14.86
C LEU A 84 -7.51 5.22 15.34
N GLY A 85 -6.38 5.34 14.64
CA GLY A 85 -5.12 4.79 15.09
C GLY A 85 -4.70 5.31 16.46
N TRP A 86 -4.79 6.63 16.70
CA TRP A 86 -4.49 7.23 18.01
C TRP A 86 -5.46 6.77 19.11
N ALA A 87 -6.75 6.62 18.80
CA ALA A 87 -7.73 6.09 19.74
C ALA A 87 -7.45 4.62 20.09
N GLY A 88 -7.10 3.79 19.09
CA GLY A 88 -6.69 2.40 19.27
C GLY A 88 -5.43 2.27 20.12
N ARG A 89 -4.41 3.11 19.84
CA ARG A 89 -3.20 3.19 20.66
C ARG A 89 -3.51 3.52 22.13
N ALA A 90 -4.36 4.53 22.36
CA ALA A 90 -4.75 4.91 23.73
C ALA A 90 -5.52 3.78 24.45
N TYR A 91 -6.39 3.06 23.73
CA TYR A 91 -7.09 1.90 24.22
C TYR A 91 -6.12 0.80 24.67
N CYS A 92 -5.18 0.41 23.79
CA CYS A 92 -4.20 -0.64 24.07
C CYS A 92 -3.31 -0.27 25.28
N LEU A 93 -2.79 0.95 25.32
CA LEU A 93 -1.93 1.41 26.42
C LEU A 93 -2.67 1.43 27.76
N LYS A 94 -3.92 1.92 27.79
CA LYS A 94 -4.75 1.95 29.03
C LYS A 94 -5.00 0.55 29.58
N ARG A 95 -5.16 -0.44 28.70
CA ARG A 95 -5.44 -1.84 29.06
C ARG A 95 -4.21 -2.73 29.13
N LYS A 96 -3.02 -2.18 28.87
CA LYS A 96 -1.74 -2.92 28.80
C LYS A 96 -1.78 -4.06 27.78
N LEU A 97 -2.45 -3.85 26.63
CA LEU A 97 -2.52 -4.79 25.54
C LEU A 97 -1.36 -4.58 24.56
N ALA A 98 -0.77 -5.66 24.07
CA ALA A 98 0.19 -5.59 22.99
C ALA A 98 -0.53 -5.34 21.65
N PHE A 99 0.13 -4.66 20.73
CA PHE A 99 -0.41 -4.36 19.41
C PHE A 99 0.71 -4.15 18.39
N THR A 100 0.38 -4.30 17.12
CA THR A 100 1.27 -3.97 16.00
C THR A 100 0.76 -2.74 15.25
N THR A 101 1.65 -2.13 14.47
CA THR A 101 1.33 -0.95 13.64
C THR A 101 1.91 -1.12 12.24
N ALA A 102 1.49 -0.29 11.30
CA ALA A 102 2.12 -0.21 9.98
C ALA A 102 2.45 1.25 9.62
N PHE A 103 3.51 1.42 8.81
CA PHE A 103 3.90 2.67 8.19
C PHE A 103 3.69 2.57 6.69
N HIS A 104 2.58 3.08 6.19
CA HIS A 104 2.22 2.96 4.78
C HIS A 104 2.63 4.16 3.93
N THR A 105 2.69 5.35 4.52
CA THR A 105 2.80 6.60 3.77
C THR A 105 3.75 7.57 4.44
N LYS A 106 4.60 8.22 3.66
CA LYS A 106 5.49 9.30 4.12
C LYS A 106 4.71 10.60 4.36
N PHE A 107 3.72 10.56 5.27
CA PHE A 107 2.90 11.73 5.61
C PHE A 107 3.70 12.96 6.04
N PRO A 108 4.82 12.86 6.78
CA PRO A 108 5.61 14.02 7.12
C PRO A 108 6.08 14.83 5.91
N GLU A 109 6.47 14.16 4.82
CA GLU A 109 6.86 14.80 3.56
C GLU A 109 5.66 15.47 2.87
N ILE A 110 4.51 14.79 2.85
CA ILE A 110 3.28 15.31 2.25
C ILE A 110 2.80 16.56 3.00
N VAL A 111 2.80 16.53 4.33
CA VAL A 111 2.42 17.68 5.17
C VAL A 111 3.41 18.82 4.99
N ASN A 112 4.72 18.54 4.93
CA ASN A 112 5.72 19.56 4.66
C ASN A 112 5.50 20.24 3.29
N ALA A 113 5.19 19.46 2.26
CA ALA A 113 4.92 20.01 0.94
C ALA A 113 3.70 20.94 0.94
N ALA A 114 2.64 20.60 1.70
CA ALA A 114 1.40 21.36 1.75
C ALA A 114 1.46 22.61 2.65
N VAL A 115 1.99 22.47 3.88
CA VAL A 115 1.91 23.53 4.92
C VAL A 115 3.26 23.93 5.51
N LYS A 116 4.37 23.45 4.94
CA LYS A 116 5.76 23.81 5.31
C LYS A 116 6.13 23.47 6.77
N VAL A 117 5.43 22.57 7.42
CA VAL A 117 5.82 22.04 8.73
C VAL A 117 7.12 21.21 8.60
N PRO A 118 8.13 21.43 9.46
CA PRO A 118 9.39 20.66 9.38
C PRO A 118 9.15 19.14 9.39
N VAL A 119 9.72 18.43 8.43
CA VAL A 119 9.61 16.97 8.29
C VAL A 119 10.02 16.24 9.57
N SER A 120 11.03 16.77 10.28
CA SER A 120 11.53 16.21 11.55
C SER A 120 10.46 16.15 12.64
N TRP A 121 9.56 17.15 12.71
CA TRP A 121 8.46 17.17 13.68
C TRP A 121 7.42 16.08 13.35
N GLY A 122 7.09 15.92 12.08
CA GLY A 122 6.21 14.85 11.63
C GLY A 122 6.76 13.47 12.00
N TYR A 123 8.05 13.22 11.73
CA TYR A 123 8.69 11.96 12.13
C TYR A 123 8.82 11.79 13.65
N ALA A 124 8.99 12.86 14.42
CA ALA A 124 8.97 12.78 15.88
C ALA A 124 7.60 12.34 16.41
N LEU A 125 6.52 12.89 15.85
CA LEU A 125 5.14 12.51 16.17
C LEU A 125 4.87 11.04 15.80
N PHE A 126 5.26 10.61 14.60
CA PHE A 126 5.07 9.23 14.13
C PHE A 126 5.92 8.25 14.95
N ARG A 127 7.17 8.59 15.26
CA ARG A 127 7.99 7.79 16.15
C ARG A 127 7.35 7.64 17.54
N HIS A 128 6.74 8.72 18.08
CA HIS A 128 5.98 8.64 19.34
C HIS A 128 4.77 7.71 19.21
N PHE A 129 4.06 7.76 18.08
CA PHE A 129 2.93 6.86 17.82
C PHE A 129 3.35 5.39 17.81
N HIS A 130 4.39 5.05 17.05
CA HIS A 130 4.85 3.68 16.86
C HIS A 130 5.66 3.10 18.01
N ARG A 131 6.29 3.96 18.84
CA ARG A 131 7.22 3.54 19.91
C ARG A 131 6.72 2.42 20.83
N PRO A 132 5.44 2.39 21.28
CA PRO A 132 4.96 1.34 22.17
C PRO A 132 4.49 0.07 21.45
N SER A 133 4.50 0.03 20.10
CA SER A 133 4.09 -1.15 19.35
C SER A 133 5.13 -2.26 19.44
N SER A 134 4.66 -3.51 19.43
CA SER A 134 5.50 -4.70 19.42
C SER A 134 6.16 -4.95 18.06
N GLY A 135 5.61 -4.37 17.00
CA GLY A 135 6.14 -4.45 15.64
C GLY A 135 5.55 -3.36 14.76
N VAL A 136 6.40 -2.70 13.96
CA VAL A 136 6.01 -1.71 12.95
C VAL A 136 6.23 -2.31 11.58
N MET A 137 5.17 -2.62 10.86
CA MET A 137 5.24 -3.20 9.52
C MET A 137 5.55 -2.13 8.50
N VAL A 138 6.54 -2.38 7.64
CA VAL A 138 7.09 -1.40 6.70
C VAL A 138 7.20 -2.03 5.31
N PRO A 139 6.74 -1.36 4.23
CA PRO A 139 6.52 -2.00 2.94
C PRO A 139 7.80 -2.34 2.16
N THR A 140 8.93 -1.66 2.43
CA THR A 140 10.18 -1.85 1.70
C THR A 140 11.40 -1.77 2.61
N HIS A 141 12.50 -2.44 2.21
CA HIS A 141 13.76 -2.39 2.95
C HIS A 141 14.40 -0.99 2.97
N SER A 142 14.19 -0.18 1.93
CA SER A 142 14.69 1.19 1.87
C SER A 142 13.95 2.10 2.87
N VAL A 143 12.62 2.01 2.93
CA VAL A 143 11.82 2.72 3.94
C VAL A 143 12.15 2.24 5.35
N LEU A 144 12.39 0.93 5.54
CA LEU A 144 12.83 0.39 6.82
C LEU A 144 14.13 1.04 7.29
N ARG A 145 15.19 1.04 6.46
CA ARG A 145 16.46 1.71 6.76
C ARG A 145 16.29 3.20 7.03
N MET A 146 15.45 3.88 6.26
CA MET A 146 15.13 5.29 6.44
C MET A 146 14.51 5.57 7.82
N LEU A 147 13.60 4.70 8.29
CA LEU A 147 12.96 4.81 9.60
C LEU A 147 13.94 4.45 10.74
N GLU A 148 14.80 3.43 10.57
CA GLU A 148 15.87 3.09 11.52
C GLU A 148 16.80 4.28 11.76
N ALA A 149 17.26 4.92 10.68
CA ALA A 149 18.08 6.13 10.75
C ALA A 149 17.39 7.30 11.49
N ARG A 150 16.05 7.31 11.54
CA ARG A 150 15.24 8.29 12.29
C ARG A 150 14.88 7.82 13.70
N GLY A 151 15.46 6.71 14.18
CA GLY A 151 15.29 6.19 15.54
C GLY A 151 13.98 5.44 15.80
N PHE A 152 13.31 4.95 14.76
CA PHE A 152 12.22 3.98 14.90
C PHE A 152 12.78 2.62 15.32
N ARG A 153 11.99 1.85 16.03
CA ARG A 153 12.36 0.52 16.56
C ARG A 153 11.29 -0.51 16.21
N ASN A 154 11.64 -1.80 16.39
CA ASN A 154 10.73 -2.93 16.16
C ASN A 154 10.19 -3.00 14.71
N LEU A 155 10.98 -2.51 13.74
CA LEU A 155 10.61 -2.52 12.34
C LEU A 155 10.58 -3.95 11.78
N ARG A 156 9.59 -4.23 10.93
CA ARG A 156 9.38 -5.51 10.26
C ARG A 156 9.15 -5.26 8.77
N ALA A 157 10.00 -5.78 7.92
CA ALA A 157 9.76 -5.71 6.48
C ALA A 157 8.51 -6.55 6.13
N TRP A 158 7.50 -5.90 5.56
CA TRP A 158 6.26 -6.53 5.17
C TRP A 158 5.92 -6.15 3.73
N THR A 159 6.15 -7.08 2.81
CA THR A 159 5.85 -6.90 1.39
C THR A 159 4.34 -6.92 1.12
N HIS A 160 3.97 -6.56 -0.10
CA HIS A 160 2.60 -6.60 -0.59
C HIS A 160 2.48 -7.63 -1.70
N GLY A 161 1.25 -7.97 -2.08
CA GLY A 161 0.96 -8.90 -3.16
C GLY A 161 0.23 -8.23 -4.32
N VAL A 162 -0.02 -9.01 -5.37
CA VAL A 162 -0.87 -8.67 -6.50
C VAL A 162 -1.89 -9.78 -6.75
N ASP A 163 -3.12 -9.41 -7.10
CA ASP A 163 -4.15 -10.36 -7.52
C ASP A 163 -3.91 -10.74 -8.99
N THR A 164 -3.23 -11.86 -9.19
CA THR A 164 -2.86 -12.35 -10.52
C THR A 164 -4.03 -12.96 -11.29
N SER A 165 -5.17 -13.17 -10.66
CA SER A 165 -6.41 -13.60 -11.32
C SER A 165 -7.18 -12.40 -11.89
N LEU A 166 -7.08 -11.25 -11.24
CA LEU A 166 -7.62 -9.99 -11.73
C LEU A 166 -6.71 -9.35 -12.79
N PHE A 167 -5.40 -9.27 -12.49
CA PHE A 167 -4.38 -8.75 -13.40
C PHE A 167 -3.74 -9.90 -14.18
N GLU A 168 -4.56 -10.47 -15.07
CA GLU A 168 -4.18 -11.65 -15.84
C GLU A 168 -3.10 -11.35 -16.87
N PHE A 169 -2.14 -12.27 -17.00
CA PHE A 169 -1.06 -12.14 -17.95
C PHE A 169 -1.53 -12.15 -19.41
N GLN A 170 -1.06 -11.18 -20.18
CA GLN A 170 -1.27 -11.10 -21.61
C GLN A 170 0.08 -11.10 -22.34
N PRO A 171 0.39 -12.14 -23.14
CA PRO A 171 1.69 -12.26 -23.81
C PRO A 171 1.93 -11.15 -24.86
N GLN A 172 0.85 -10.53 -25.33
CA GLN A 172 0.87 -9.39 -26.25
C GLN A 172 -0.13 -8.33 -25.79
N PRO A 173 0.13 -7.04 -26.09
CA PRO A 173 -0.83 -5.99 -25.77
C PRO A 173 -2.19 -6.25 -26.41
N GLN A 174 -3.25 -6.15 -25.61
CA GLN A 174 -4.62 -6.39 -26.03
C GLN A 174 -5.30 -5.08 -26.45
N ALA A 175 -6.31 -5.17 -27.33
CA ALA A 175 -7.18 -4.03 -27.60
C ALA A 175 -7.98 -3.66 -26.32
N CYS A 176 -8.10 -2.36 -26.05
CA CYS A 176 -8.83 -1.85 -24.89
C CYS A 176 -9.65 -0.64 -25.29
N ALA A 177 -10.87 -0.58 -24.77
CA ALA A 177 -11.80 0.52 -25.00
C ALA A 177 -11.15 1.88 -24.66
N GLY A 178 -11.20 2.79 -25.64
CA GLY A 178 -10.60 4.11 -25.52
C GLY A 178 -9.10 4.19 -25.85
N MET A 179 -8.46 3.09 -26.27
CA MET A 179 -7.05 3.07 -26.67
C MET A 179 -6.82 2.52 -28.10
N GLU A 180 -7.87 2.15 -28.83
CA GLU A 180 -7.83 1.41 -30.10
C GLU A 180 -7.12 2.16 -31.23
N SER A 181 -7.26 3.49 -31.25
CA SER A 181 -6.69 4.36 -32.30
C SER A 181 -5.35 4.99 -31.94
N LEU A 182 -4.77 4.62 -30.79
CA LEU A 182 -3.53 5.23 -30.32
C LEU A 182 -2.31 4.66 -31.05
N ALA A 183 -1.40 5.55 -31.42
CA ALA A 183 -0.10 5.16 -31.98
C ALA A 183 0.74 4.45 -30.92
N ARG A 184 1.35 3.32 -31.30
CA ARG A 184 2.29 2.58 -30.44
C ARG A 184 3.71 3.12 -30.60
N PRO A 185 4.55 2.96 -29.57
CA PRO A 185 4.24 2.33 -28.28
C PRO A 185 3.34 3.20 -27.38
N ILE A 186 2.54 2.57 -26.51
CA ILE A 186 1.66 3.24 -25.57
C ILE A 186 2.29 3.26 -24.18
N ALA A 187 2.62 4.45 -23.67
CA ALA A 187 3.07 4.69 -22.31
C ALA A 187 1.86 5.02 -21.41
N LEU A 188 1.73 4.29 -20.31
CA LEU A 188 0.61 4.39 -19.36
C LEU A 188 1.08 4.94 -18.01
N PHE A 189 0.36 5.92 -17.47
CA PHE A 189 0.40 6.33 -16.07
C PHE A 189 -0.92 5.94 -15.39
N VAL A 190 -0.84 5.34 -14.20
CA VAL A 190 -1.99 5.05 -13.34
C VAL A 190 -1.75 5.61 -11.96
N GLY A 191 -2.69 6.42 -11.46
CA GLY A 191 -2.61 6.96 -10.12
C GLY A 191 -3.37 8.27 -9.95
N ARG A 192 -3.33 8.82 -8.73
CA ARG A 192 -3.88 10.14 -8.45
C ARG A 192 -3.19 11.21 -9.30
N VAL A 193 -3.95 12.03 -9.97
CA VAL A 193 -3.44 13.14 -10.79
C VAL A 193 -3.10 14.33 -9.88
N SER A 194 -1.88 14.32 -9.34
CA SER A 194 -1.43 15.26 -8.31
C SER A 194 0.09 15.50 -8.37
N TYR A 195 0.56 16.58 -7.79
CA TYR A 195 1.98 16.98 -7.85
C TYR A 195 2.91 15.98 -7.15
N GLU A 196 2.48 15.37 -6.04
CA GLU A 196 3.28 14.38 -5.31
C GLU A 196 3.54 13.10 -6.12
N LYS A 197 2.72 12.83 -7.16
CA LYS A 197 2.93 11.73 -8.11
C LYS A 197 3.85 12.11 -9.26
N ASN A 198 4.33 13.35 -9.31
CA ASN A 198 5.25 13.86 -10.33
C ASN A 198 4.79 13.58 -11.77
N ILE A 199 3.46 13.62 -11.99
CA ILE A 199 2.85 13.31 -13.29
C ILE A 199 3.36 14.23 -14.41
N GLU A 200 3.77 15.46 -14.09
CA GLU A 200 4.33 16.40 -15.08
C GLU A 200 5.61 15.86 -15.72
N ALA A 201 6.44 15.11 -15.00
CA ALA A 201 7.61 14.45 -15.60
C ALA A 201 7.21 13.46 -16.69
N PHE A 202 6.14 12.68 -16.48
CA PHE A 202 5.56 11.79 -17.50
C PHE A 202 4.97 12.56 -18.67
N LEU A 203 4.23 13.64 -18.40
CA LEU A 203 3.56 14.39 -19.46
C LEU A 203 4.54 15.16 -20.35
N ASN A 204 5.63 15.70 -19.78
CA ASN A 204 6.61 16.53 -20.47
C ASN A 204 7.74 15.74 -21.15
N MET A 205 7.97 14.44 -20.77
CA MET A 205 9.01 13.65 -21.44
C MET A 205 8.71 13.50 -22.94
N ASP A 206 9.74 13.46 -23.77
CA ASP A 206 9.60 13.10 -25.18
C ASP A 206 9.41 11.59 -25.31
N PHE A 207 8.36 11.17 -25.99
CA PHE A 207 8.02 9.76 -26.16
C PHE A 207 7.45 9.51 -27.57
N PRO A 208 7.96 8.54 -28.32
CA PRO A 208 7.67 8.38 -29.77
C PRO A 208 6.27 7.84 -30.05
N GLY A 209 5.47 7.55 -29.06
CA GLY A 209 4.12 7.00 -29.19
C GLY A 209 3.07 7.79 -28.41
N SER A 210 2.03 7.11 -27.97
CA SER A 210 0.93 7.72 -27.25
C SER A 210 1.14 7.67 -25.74
N LYS A 211 0.65 8.71 -25.04
CA LYS A 211 0.59 8.76 -23.58
C LYS A 211 -0.85 8.61 -23.11
N VAL A 212 -1.06 7.75 -22.10
CA VAL A 212 -2.35 7.49 -21.50
C VAL A 212 -2.28 7.74 -19.99
N VAL A 213 -3.27 8.44 -19.45
CA VAL A 213 -3.42 8.69 -18.02
C VAL A 213 -4.71 8.05 -17.53
N CYS A 214 -4.61 7.17 -16.53
CA CYS A 214 -5.74 6.61 -15.81
C CYS A 214 -5.73 7.08 -14.36
N GLY A 215 -6.76 7.78 -13.95
CA GLY A 215 -6.92 8.37 -12.63
C GLY A 215 -7.48 9.78 -12.67
N VAL A 216 -7.80 10.29 -11.49
CA VAL A 216 -8.33 11.64 -11.29
C VAL A 216 -7.57 12.35 -10.18
N GLY A 217 -7.67 13.67 -10.10
CA GLY A 217 -7.02 14.40 -9.03
C GLY A 217 -7.08 15.92 -9.16
N PRO A 218 -6.54 16.65 -8.17
CA PRO A 218 -6.75 18.10 -8.05
C PRO A 218 -6.15 18.91 -9.20
N VAL A 219 -5.15 18.38 -9.91
CA VAL A 219 -4.49 19.11 -11.02
C VAL A 219 -4.92 18.62 -12.41
N GLU A 220 -5.83 17.66 -12.49
CA GLU A 220 -6.28 17.03 -13.75
C GLU A 220 -6.79 18.04 -14.78
N ALA A 221 -7.71 18.91 -14.38
CA ALA A 221 -8.33 19.89 -15.30
C ALA A 221 -7.30 20.86 -15.90
N GLN A 222 -6.29 21.26 -15.12
CA GLN A 222 -5.20 22.10 -15.58
C GLN A 222 -4.30 21.34 -16.57
N LEU A 223 -3.91 20.12 -16.23
CA LEU A 223 -3.00 19.31 -17.05
C LEU A 223 -3.65 18.86 -18.37
N LYS A 224 -4.94 18.54 -18.36
CA LYS A 224 -5.70 18.24 -19.60
C LYS A 224 -5.65 19.38 -20.61
N ARG A 225 -5.77 20.63 -20.14
CA ARG A 225 -5.67 21.81 -21.03
C ARG A 225 -4.26 22.02 -21.59
N ARG A 226 -3.22 21.70 -20.81
CA ARG A 226 -1.81 21.84 -21.23
C ARG A 226 -1.34 20.69 -22.13
N HIS A 227 -1.96 19.51 -22.02
CA HIS A 227 -1.59 18.32 -22.75
C HIS A 227 -2.80 17.68 -23.47
N PRO A 228 -3.41 18.37 -24.46
CA PRO A 228 -4.61 17.91 -25.16
C PRO A 228 -4.37 16.65 -26.00
N GLN A 229 -3.10 16.35 -26.36
CA GLN A 229 -2.68 15.16 -27.09
C GLN A 229 -2.67 13.88 -26.25
N VAL A 230 -2.71 13.99 -24.93
CA VAL A 230 -2.68 12.86 -23.99
C VAL A 230 -4.09 12.25 -23.87
N ARG A 231 -4.19 10.93 -23.87
CA ARG A 231 -5.44 10.23 -23.63
C ARG A 231 -5.72 10.12 -22.13
N TRP A 232 -6.83 10.69 -21.68
CA TRP A 232 -7.25 10.68 -20.29
C TRP A 232 -8.47 9.76 -20.13
N LEU A 233 -8.33 8.68 -19.34
CA LEU A 233 -9.38 7.68 -19.13
C LEU A 233 -10.18 7.91 -17.85
N GLY A 234 -9.75 8.84 -16.98
CA GLY A 234 -10.39 9.07 -15.68
C GLY A 234 -10.22 7.93 -14.68
N LEU A 235 -11.09 7.86 -13.70
CA LEU A 235 -11.09 6.78 -12.71
C LEU A 235 -11.81 5.55 -13.28
N LEU A 236 -11.17 4.39 -13.25
CA LEU A 236 -11.73 3.14 -13.75
C LEU A 236 -11.90 2.12 -12.62
N PRO A 237 -12.90 1.23 -12.71
CA PRO A 237 -12.97 0.02 -11.89
C PRO A 237 -11.73 -0.87 -12.10
N ARG A 238 -11.34 -1.65 -11.10
CA ARG A 238 -10.12 -2.49 -11.17
C ARG A 238 -10.13 -3.48 -12.32
N THR A 239 -11.30 -4.02 -12.69
CA THR A 239 -11.45 -4.92 -13.84
C THR A 239 -11.15 -4.24 -15.19
N GLU A 240 -11.58 -3.00 -15.36
CA GLU A 240 -11.26 -2.21 -16.56
C GLU A 240 -9.80 -1.72 -16.51
N LEU A 241 -9.30 -1.37 -15.34
CA LEU A 241 -7.90 -1.00 -15.15
C LEU A 241 -6.95 -2.13 -15.54
N ALA A 242 -7.29 -3.39 -15.24
CA ALA A 242 -6.50 -4.56 -15.66
C ALA A 242 -6.38 -4.64 -17.20
N LYS A 243 -7.46 -4.34 -17.94
CA LYS A 243 -7.43 -4.29 -19.42
C LYS A 243 -6.56 -3.13 -19.92
N VAL A 244 -6.61 -1.98 -19.27
CA VAL A 244 -5.76 -0.81 -19.62
C VAL A 244 -4.28 -1.12 -19.42
N TYR A 245 -3.91 -1.77 -18.31
CA TYR A 245 -2.53 -2.26 -18.13
C TYR A 245 -2.13 -3.23 -19.25
N ALA A 246 -2.97 -4.24 -19.51
CA ALA A 246 -2.70 -5.25 -20.54
C ALA A 246 -2.54 -4.67 -21.95
N ALA A 247 -3.23 -3.54 -22.24
CA ALA A 247 -3.18 -2.85 -23.52
C ALA A 247 -1.92 -1.99 -23.73
N ALA A 248 -1.28 -1.56 -22.65
CA ALA A 248 -0.08 -0.71 -22.71
C ALA A 248 1.18 -1.49 -23.09
N ASP A 249 2.13 -0.79 -23.71
CA ASP A 249 3.47 -1.31 -24.02
C ASP A 249 4.44 -1.04 -22.86
N LEU A 250 4.19 0.02 -22.10
CA LEU A 250 5.04 0.48 -21.00
C LEU A 250 4.19 1.12 -19.90
N PHE A 251 4.45 0.78 -18.66
CA PHE A 251 3.94 1.50 -17.50
C PHE A 251 5.01 2.47 -16.97
N VAL A 252 4.67 3.74 -16.80
CA VAL A 252 5.60 4.77 -16.30
C VAL A 252 5.22 5.19 -14.90
N PHE A 253 6.15 5.04 -13.97
CA PHE A 253 6.00 5.38 -12.56
C PHE A 253 6.94 6.54 -12.17
N PRO A 254 6.48 7.80 -12.33
CA PRO A 254 7.33 8.98 -12.14
C PRO A 254 7.41 9.45 -10.69
N SER A 255 6.75 8.77 -9.74
CA SER A 255 6.66 9.20 -8.35
C SER A 255 7.98 9.04 -7.59
N HIS A 256 8.32 10.03 -6.76
CA HIS A 256 9.43 9.97 -5.81
C HIS A 256 8.99 9.65 -4.37
N ALA A 257 7.69 9.72 -4.09
CA ALA A 257 7.17 9.72 -2.72
C ALA A 257 6.53 8.39 -2.27
N ASP A 258 6.27 7.48 -3.20
CA ASP A 258 5.61 6.22 -2.88
C ASP A 258 6.52 5.27 -2.10
N THR A 259 5.95 4.62 -1.10
CA THR A 259 6.67 3.66 -0.24
C THR A 259 6.82 2.29 -0.89
N PHE A 260 5.88 1.87 -1.75
CA PHE A 260 5.91 0.60 -2.47
C PHE A 260 5.53 0.75 -3.95
N GLY A 261 4.30 1.20 -4.23
CA GLY A 261 3.79 1.37 -5.60
C GLY A 261 3.13 0.11 -6.16
N LEU A 262 2.00 -0.31 -5.57
CA LEU A 262 1.19 -1.47 -6.02
C LEU A 262 0.92 -1.46 -7.53
N VAL A 263 0.68 -0.30 -8.11
CA VAL A 263 0.43 -0.11 -9.54
C VAL A 263 1.55 -0.63 -10.45
N MET A 264 2.80 -0.67 -9.97
CA MET A 264 3.91 -1.27 -10.71
C MET A 264 3.76 -2.79 -10.77
N VAL A 265 3.40 -3.42 -9.65
CA VAL A 265 3.21 -4.87 -9.58
C VAL A 265 1.95 -5.29 -10.36
N GLU A 266 0.89 -4.48 -10.33
CA GLU A 266 -0.32 -4.67 -11.15
C GLU A 266 0.02 -4.62 -12.65
N ALA A 267 0.79 -3.63 -13.10
CA ALA A 267 1.26 -3.53 -14.49
C ALA A 267 2.09 -4.77 -14.89
N MET A 268 3.09 -5.13 -14.10
CA MET A 268 3.92 -6.29 -14.36
C MET A 268 3.12 -7.60 -14.35
N ALA A 269 2.09 -7.71 -13.53
CA ALA A 269 1.22 -8.88 -13.50
C ALA A 269 0.51 -9.11 -14.83
N THR A 270 0.09 -8.06 -15.53
CA THR A 270 -0.45 -8.17 -16.91
C THR A 270 0.63 -8.38 -17.98
N GLY A 271 1.90 -8.33 -17.61
CA GLY A 271 3.05 -8.42 -18.52
C GLY A 271 3.60 -7.05 -18.94
N THR A 272 3.06 -5.94 -18.48
CA THR A 272 3.50 -4.60 -18.90
C THR A 272 4.75 -4.17 -18.12
N PRO A 273 5.91 -3.95 -18.80
CA PRO A 273 7.14 -3.56 -18.14
C PRO A 273 7.04 -2.15 -17.55
N VAL A 274 7.87 -1.87 -16.54
CA VAL A 274 7.81 -0.63 -15.75
C VAL A 274 9.05 0.24 -15.97
N ALA A 275 8.85 1.53 -16.21
CA ALA A 275 9.89 2.57 -16.15
C ALA A 275 9.72 3.43 -14.91
N ALA A 276 10.79 3.65 -14.13
CA ALA A 276 10.73 4.41 -12.90
C ALA A 276 12.05 5.12 -12.56
N TYR A 277 12.00 6.05 -11.60
CA TYR A 277 13.18 6.56 -10.93
C TYR A 277 13.72 5.53 -9.91
N PRO A 278 15.05 5.51 -9.61
CA PRO A 278 15.65 4.59 -8.65
C PRO A 278 15.42 5.04 -7.20
N VAL A 279 14.16 5.07 -6.77
CA VAL A 279 13.73 5.47 -5.42
C VAL A 279 13.08 4.30 -4.66
N ASP A 280 12.71 4.50 -3.40
CA ASP A 280 12.33 3.45 -2.45
C ASP A 280 11.42 2.34 -3.00
N GLY A 281 10.25 2.69 -3.55
CA GLY A 281 9.30 1.72 -4.08
C GLY A 281 9.87 0.95 -5.29
N PRO A 282 10.30 1.65 -6.35
CA PRO A 282 10.95 1.01 -7.51
C PRO A 282 12.18 0.18 -7.16
N LEU A 283 13.04 0.60 -6.24
CA LEU A 283 14.18 -0.19 -5.79
C LEU A 283 13.77 -1.53 -5.18
N GLU A 284 12.66 -1.60 -4.46
CA GLU A 284 12.11 -2.85 -3.94
C GLU A 284 11.48 -3.69 -5.05
N VAL A 285 10.65 -3.05 -5.88
CA VAL A 285 9.85 -3.74 -6.89
C VAL A 285 10.69 -4.18 -8.09
N LEU A 286 11.62 -3.36 -8.57
CA LEU A 286 12.44 -3.61 -9.76
C LEU A 286 13.90 -3.90 -9.45
N GLY A 287 14.34 -3.75 -8.20
CA GLY A 287 15.76 -3.83 -7.82
C GLY A 287 16.41 -5.20 -7.97
N ARG A 288 15.63 -6.28 -8.06
CA ARG A 288 16.16 -7.61 -8.32
C ARG A 288 16.71 -7.70 -9.75
N ARG A 289 17.86 -8.33 -9.89
CA ARG A 289 18.55 -8.51 -11.18
C ARG A 289 18.68 -9.99 -11.52
N ASP A 290 18.71 -10.30 -12.83
CA ASP A 290 19.01 -11.63 -13.33
C ASP A 290 20.52 -11.93 -13.24
N ALA A 291 20.94 -13.13 -13.69
CA ALA A 291 22.33 -13.54 -13.71
C ALA A 291 23.21 -12.67 -14.63
N GLN A 292 22.62 -11.94 -15.56
CA GLN A 292 23.27 -11.00 -16.49
C GLN A 292 23.27 -9.56 -15.96
N GLY A 293 22.75 -9.32 -14.74
CA GLY A 293 22.68 -8.01 -14.11
C GLY A 293 21.55 -7.10 -14.63
N ARG A 294 20.60 -7.63 -15.45
CA ARG A 294 19.46 -6.88 -15.97
C ARG A 294 18.35 -6.82 -14.91
N SER A 295 17.66 -5.68 -14.83
CA SER A 295 16.49 -5.55 -13.97
C SER A 295 15.34 -6.41 -14.50
N LEU A 296 14.74 -7.20 -13.62
CA LEU A 296 13.53 -7.96 -13.93
C LEU A 296 12.30 -7.06 -13.79
N GLY A 297 11.41 -7.11 -14.78
CA GLY A 297 10.13 -6.39 -14.74
C GLY A 297 10.14 -4.97 -15.26
N GLY A 298 11.31 -4.36 -15.51
CA GLY A 298 11.39 -2.99 -16.01
C GLY A 298 12.77 -2.38 -15.92
N ALA A 299 12.86 -1.05 -15.97
CA ALA A 299 14.12 -0.31 -15.87
C ALA A 299 13.98 0.91 -14.96
N MET A 300 15.08 1.29 -14.31
CA MET A 300 15.19 2.49 -13.48
C MET A 300 16.36 3.35 -13.97
N HIS A 301 16.12 4.67 -14.03
CA HIS A 301 17.15 5.65 -14.36
C HIS A 301 16.81 7.01 -13.73
N GLU A 302 17.82 7.85 -13.44
CA GLU A 302 17.62 9.22 -12.93
C GLU A 302 16.93 10.13 -13.96
N ASP A 303 17.04 9.82 -15.24
CA ASP A 303 16.28 10.38 -16.33
C ASP A 303 15.13 9.42 -16.69
N LEU A 304 13.89 9.87 -16.52
CA LEU A 304 12.69 9.06 -16.76
C LEU A 304 12.57 8.60 -18.21
N GLN A 305 12.99 9.43 -19.17
CA GLN A 305 12.97 9.09 -20.59
C GLN A 305 13.93 7.94 -20.89
N GLN A 306 15.12 7.96 -20.32
CA GLN A 306 16.07 6.86 -20.43
C GLN A 306 15.55 5.56 -19.76
N ALA A 307 14.87 5.69 -18.63
CA ALA A 307 14.18 4.57 -18.01
C ALA A 307 13.13 3.96 -18.98
N CYS A 308 12.34 4.80 -19.66
CA CYS A 308 11.34 4.34 -20.63
C CYS A 308 11.97 3.60 -21.83
N PHE A 309 13.02 4.15 -22.42
CA PHE A 309 13.71 3.50 -23.55
C PHE A 309 14.37 2.18 -23.16
N SER A 310 14.84 2.06 -21.95
CA SER A 310 15.40 0.80 -21.44
C SER A 310 14.30 -0.21 -21.09
N ALA A 311 13.21 0.23 -20.44
CA ALA A 311 12.14 -0.64 -19.98
C ALA A 311 11.33 -1.25 -21.14
N ILE A 312 11.13 -0.54 -22.24
CA ILE A 312 10.33 -1.01 -23.37
C ILE A 312 10.92 -2.25 -24.06
N SER A 313 12.21 -2.52 -23.85
CA SER A 313 12.89 -3.72 -24.35
C SER A 313 12.72 -4.94 -23.45
N VAL A 314 12.20 -4.77 -22.24
CA VAL A 314 11.93 -5.87 -21.30
C VAL A 314 10.71 -6.64 -21.79
N SER A 315 10.83 -7.95 -21.88
CA SER A 315 9.73 -8.79 -22.36
C SER A 315 8.58 -8.85 -21.36
N ARG A 316 7.36 -9.03 -21.86
CA ARG A 316 6.17 -9.19 -21.02
C ARG A 316 6.27 -10.42 -20.08
N HIS A 317 6.96 -11.47 -20.51
CA HIS A 317 7.22 -12.65 -19.69
C HIS A 317 8.15 -12.36 -18.52
N GLU A 318 9.22 -11.56 -18.73
CA GLU A 318 10.11 -11.12 -17.65
C GLU A 318 9.37 -10.22 -16.65
N ALA A 319 8.53 -9.30 -17.14
CA ALA A 319 7.69 -8.47 -16.28
C ALA A 319 6.74 -9.34 -15.42
N ARG A 320 6.04 -10.30 -16.04
CA ARG A 320 5.18 -11.25 -15.31
C ARG A 320 5.94 -12.08 -14.31
N ALA A 321 7.09 -12.62 -14.68
CA ALA A 321 7.91 -13.44 -13.78
C ALA A 321 8.30 -12.66 -12.52
N ARG A 322 8.62 -11.36 -12.65
CA ARG A 322 8.90 -10.50 -11.51
C ARG A 322 7.65 -10.25 -10.66
N ALA A 323 6.48 -10.03 -11.26
CA ALA A 323 5.24 -9.82 -10.52
C ALA A 323 4.87 -11.02 -9.62
N LEU A 324 5.19 -12.24 -10.04
CA LEU A 324 4.91 -13.47 -9.28
C LEU A 324 5.71 -13.59 -7.98
N ASP A 325 6.78 -12.81 -7.80
CA ASP A 325 7.48 -12.71 -6.51
C ASP A 325 6.62 -11.99 -5.44
N PHE A 326 5.56 -11.29 -5.85
CA PHE A 326 4.65 -10.52 -4.97
C PHE A 326 3.31 -11.24 -4.83
N SER A 327 3.22 -12.11 -3.86
CA SER A 327 2.04 -12.96 -3.63
C SER A 327 1.30 -12.52 -2.37
N TRP A 328 -0.02 -12.32 -2.47
CA TRP A 328 -0.86 -12.02 -1.30
C TRP A 328 -0.83 -13.11 -0.24
N PRO A 329 -0.91 -14.42 -0.57
CA PRO A 329 -0.76 -15.49 0.44
C PRO A 329 0.56 -15.38 1.21
N HIS A 330 1.69 -15.10 0.54
CA HIS A 330 2.98 -14.90 1.21
C HIS A 330 2.97 -13.64 2.10
N ALA A 331 2.49 -12.51 1.58
CA ALA A 331 2.40 -11.25 2.33
C ALA A 331 1.50 -11.40 3.57
N THR A 332 0.41 -12.16 3.46
CA THR A 332 -0.53 -12.43 4.57
C THR A 332 0.08 -13.38 5.61
N ALA A 333 0.78 -14.42 5.19
CA ALA A 333 1.51 -15.29 6.11
C ALA A 333 2.57 -14.51 6.89
N LEU A 334 3.32 -13.64 6.22
CA LEU A 334 4.30 -12.76 6.84
C LEU A 334 3.64 -11.78 7.83
N PHE A 335 2.53 -11.13 7.42
CA PHE A 335 1.73 -10.26 8.30
C PHE A 335 1.30 -11.01 9.57
N THR A 336 0.73 -12.20 9.41
CA THR A 336 0.24 -13.03 10.52
C THR A 336 1.37 -13.41 11.47
N SER A 337 2.57 -13.71 10.95
CA SER A 337 3.75 -14.05 11.76
C SER A 337 4.26 -12.88 12.61
N PHE A 338 3.95 -11.63 12.23
CA PHE A 338 4.31 -10.42 12.96
C PHE A 338 3.28 -9.99 13.99
N LEU A 339 2.06 -10.54 13.92
CA LEU A 339 1.05 -10.27 14.94
C LEU A 339 1.49 -10.81 16.29
N VAL A 340 1.10 -10.12 17.34
CA VAL A 340 1.35 -10.54 18.72
C VAL A 340 0.03 -10.72 19.45
N PRO A 341 -0.08 -11.69 20.38
CA PRO A 341 -1.26 -11.83 21.23
C PRO A 341 -1.52 -10.51 22.00
N ALA A 342 -2.75 -9.98 21.89
CA ALA A 342 -3.13 -8.74 22.56
C ALA A 342 -2.99 -8.84 24.09
N ARG A 343 -3.34 -10.01 24.64
CA ARG A 343 -3.09 -10.36 26.06
C ARG A 343 -1.96 -11.35 26.12
N GLN A 344 -0.96 -11.10 26.94
CA GLN A 344 -0.03 -12.17 27.31
C GLN A 344 -0.83 -13.17 28.17
N HIS A 345 -1.05 -14.40 27.66
CA HIS A 345 -1.45 -15.49 28.52
C HIS A 345 -0.34 -15.64 29.58
N SER A 346 -0.67 -15.38 30.85
CA SER A 346 0.28 -15.70 31.90
C SER A 346 0.47 -17.23 31.85
N LEU A 347 1.71 -17.68 31.82
CA LEU A 347 2.03 -19.13 31.92
C LEU A 347 1.42 -19.76 33.18
N LEU A 348 0.96 -18.94 34.13
CA LEU A 348 0.23 -19.33 35.34
C LEU A 348 -1.17 -19.91 35.05
N ASP A 349 -1.88 -19.44 34.00
CA ASP A 349 -3.23 -19.97 33.68
C ASP A 349 -3.15 -21.36 33.06
N ALA A 350 -2.11 -21.66 32.29
CA ALA A 350 -1.88 -23.01 31.75
C ALA A 350 -1.52 -24.02 32.85
N THR A 351 -0.80 -23.58 33.87
CA THR A 351 -0.43 -24.44 35.02
C THR A 351 -1.61 -24.69 35.95
N GLN A 352 -2.51 -23.72 36.12
CA GLN A 352 -3.74 -23.91 36.89
C GLN A 352 -4.76 -24.81 36.16
N ALA A 353 -4.91 -24.67 34.84
CA ALA A 353 -5.77 -25.56 34.06
C ALA A 353 -5.28 -27.00 34.07
N ALA A 354 -3.97 -27.24 34.02
CA ALA A 354 -3.36 -28.55 34.15
C ALA A 354 -3.53 -29.16 35.56
N ALA A 355 -3.44 -28.32 36.61
CA ALA A 355 -3.62 -28.74 38.00
C ALA A 355 -5.09 -29.13 38.33
N VAL A 356 -6.06 -28.41 37.74
CA VAL A 356 -7.49 -28.74 37.89
C VAL A 356 -7.85 -30.02 37.15
N SER A 357 -7.26 -30.29 35.98
CA SER A 357 -7.45 -31.50 35.20
C SER A 357 -6.88 -32.76 35.90
N SER A 358 -5.76 -32.61 36.62
CA SER A 358 -5.14 -33.71 37.35
C SER A 358 -5.88 -34.07 38.68
N ALA A 359 -6.58 -33.05 39.26
CA ALA A 359 -7.35 -33.26 40.50
C ALA A 359 -8.71 -33.93 40.26
N SER A 360 -9.25 -33.90 39.04
CA SER A 360 -10.52 -34.54 38.66
C SER A 360 -10.40 -36.00 38.18
N SER A 361 -9.16 -36.50 38.03
CA SER A 361 -8.91 -37.90 37.62
C SER A 361 -8.57 -38.85 38.79
N THR A 362 -8.69 -38.40 40.04
CA THR A 362 -8.40 -39.21 41.25
C THR A 362 -9.59 -39.27 42.22
N SER A 363 -10.82 -39.24 41.68
CA SER A 363 -12.03 -39.52 42.49
C SER A 363 -12.82 -40.68 41.89
#